data_8261556618f5b2ffc1997ee16e0710cf
#
_entry.id   8261556618f5b2ffc1997ee16e0710cf
#
_cell.length_a   1.000
_cell.length_b   1.000
_cell.length_c   1.000
_cell.angle_alpha   90.00
_cell.angle_beta   90.00
_cell.angle_gamma   90.00
#
_symmetry.space_group_name_H-M   'P 1'
#
loop_
_entity.id
_entity.type
_entity.pdbx_description
1 polymer ?
#
loop_
_entity_poly.entity_id
_entity_poly.type
_entity_poly.pdbx_seq_one_letter_code
_entity_poly.pdbx_strand_id
1 'polypeptide(L)'
;FASDDARADLAGFQAAGLRTAAPFDFERQAVLPDGARVTVSFSLAFAWSEAMPDIGFFACQNRAQQYFWKPDYQRHDNGAAGIAAVYLASPEPERDAAFVSRLFGGEVTPADGGFRVACGPHAVLVLAPDAVAALDPSSPAASTGTPLLAGLRLATRELRPLTPSAAACGAFIEWVA
;
A
#
# COMPACT_ATOMS: atom_id res chain seq x y z
N PHE A 1 1.99 -3.42 -4.78
CA PHE A 1 3.13 -4.04 -4.10
C PHE A 1 4.13 -4.60 -5.12
N ALA A 2 5.41 -4.75 -4.71
CA ALA A 2 6.47 -5.25 -5.58
C ALA A 2 6.26 -6.73 -5.89
N SER A 3 6.67 -7.15 -7.08
CA SER A 3 6.57 -8.52 -7.58
C SER A 3 7.79 -8.85 -8.44
N ASP A 4 8.22 -10.09 -8.37
CA ASP A 4 9.24 -10.64 -9.27
C ASP A 4 8.60 -11.38 -10.47
N ASP A 5 7.34 -11.81 -10.34
CA ASP A 5 6.57 -12.46 -11.41
C ASP A 5 5.06 -12.15 -11.27
N ALA A 6 4.60 -11.14 -11.97
CA ALA A 6 3.20 -10.73 -11.96
C ALA A 6 2.22 -11.81 -12.46
N ARG A 7 2.68 -12.76 -13.28
CA ARG A 7 1.83 -13.88 -13.75
C ARG A 7 1.68 -14.95 -12.69
N ALA A 8 2.73 -15.22 -11.91
CA ALA A 8 2.66 -16.10 -10.75
C ALA A 8 1.75 -15.50 -9.68
N ASP A 9 1.85 -14.18 -9.42
CA ASP A 9 0.95 -13.48 -8.49
C ASP A 9 -0.51 -13.57 -8.95
N LEU A 10 -0.78 -13.37 -10.25
CA LEU A 10 -2.13 -13.51 -10.79
C LEU A 10 -2.70 -14.91 -10.55
N ALA A 11 -1.90 -15.95 -10.80
CA ALA A 11 -2.31 -17.32 -10.53
C ALA A 11 -2.57 -17.56 -9.04
N GLY A 12 -1.75 -16.96 -8.16
CA GLY A 12 -1.96 -16.98 -6.71
C GLY A 12 -3.27 -16.31 -6.30
N PHE A 13 -3.59 -15.13 -6.86
CA PHE A 13 -4.85 -14.42 -6.60
C PHE A 13 -6.06 -15.27 -7.02
N GLN A 14 -5.98 -15.89 -8.20
CA GLN A 14 -7.05 -16.77 -8.70
C GLN A 14 -7.23 -18.01 -7.81
N ALA A 15 -6.12 -18.63 -7.39
CA ALA A 15 -6.16 -19.77 -6.49
C ALA A 15 -6.74 -19.41 -5.10
N ALA A 16 -6.52 -18.16 -4.63
CA ALA A 16 -7.12 -17.62 -3.43
C ALA A 16 -8.60 -17.18 -3.59
N GLY A 17 -9.20 -17.38 -4.78
CA GLY A 17 -10.58 -17.02 -5.07
C GLY A 17 -10.83 -15.51 -5.16
N LEU A 18 -9.80 -14.73 -5.49
CA LEU A 18 -9.93 -13.29 -5.70
C LEU A 18 -10.42 -13.00 -7.12
N ARG A 19 -11.16 -11.91 -7.30
CA ARG A 19 -11.50 -11.40 -8.63
C ARG A 19 -10.27 -10.75 -9.24
N THR A 20 -9.97 -11.12 -10.50
CA THR A 20 -8.77 -10.68 -11.21
C THR A 20 -9.11 -10.25 -12.63
N ALA A 21 -8.23 -9.45 -13.24
CA ALA A 21 -8.23 -9.15 -14.67
C ALA A 21 -7.08 -9.88 -15.36
N ALA A 22 -7.08 -9.82 -16.69
CA ALA A 22 -5.91 -10.22 -17.48
C ALA A 22 -4.69 -9.38 -17.06
N PRO A 23 -3.46 -9.93 -17.12
CA PRO A 23 -2.26 -9.17 -16.82
C PRO A 23 -2.16 -7.94 -17.73
N PHE A 24 -1.69 -6.84 -17.18
CA PHE A 24 -1.49 -5.60 -17.92
C PHE A 24 0.01 -5.32 -18.07
N ASP A 25 0.50 -5.52 -19.31
CA ASP A 25 1.88 -5.23 -19.67
C ASP A 25 1.96 -3.89 -20.38
N PHE A 26 2.92 -3.07 -20.00
CA PHE A 26 3.19 -1.81 -20.67
C PHE A 26 4.65 -1.42 -20.61
N GLU A 27 5.07 -0.57 -21.53
CA GLU A 27 6.37 0.07 -21.54
C GLU A 27 6.24 1.56 -21.86
N ARG A 28 7.22 2.32 -21.44
CA ARG A 28 7.32 3.74 -21.77
C ARG A 28 8.78 4.18 -21.87
N GLN A 29 9.01 5.24 -22.64
CA GLN A 29 10.28 5.93 -22.62
C GLN A 29 10.41 6.75 -21.34
N ALA A 30 11.60 6.72 -20.76
CA ALA A 30 11.98 7.57 -19.63
C ALA A 30 13.28 8.29 -19.98
N VAL A 31 13.44 9.51 -19.46
CA VAL A 31 14.68 10.28 -19.58
C VAL A 31 15.34 10.26 -18.21
N LEU A 32 16.58 9.78 -18.16
CA LEU A 32 17.37 9.77 -16.94
C LEU A 32 17.94 11.17 -16.65
N PRO A 33 18.41 11.47 -15.42
CA PRO A 33 18.99 12.77 -15.07
C PRO A 33 20.18 13.20 -15.93
N ASP A 34 20.92 12.24 -16.49
CA ASP A 34 22.03 12.46 -17.41
C ASP A 34 21.59 12.70 -18.87
N GLY A 35 20.27 12.73 -19.11
CA GLY A 35 19.67 12.90 -20.44
C GLY A 35 19.55 11.63 -21.26
N ALA A 36 20.04 10.48 -20.80
CA ALA A 36 19.90 9.22 -21.52
C ALA A 36 18.43 8.78 -21.59
N ARG A 37 18.04 8.30 -22.76
CA ARG A 37 16.69 7.73 -23.00
C ARG A 37 16.74 6.23 -22.81
N VAL A 38 15.82 5.71 -21.98
CA VAL A 38 15.70 4.29 -21.68
C VAL A 38 14.25 3.84 -21.81
N THR A 39 14.05 2.58 -22.17
CA THR A 39 12.72 1.97 -22.09
C THR A 39 12.57 1.31 -20.72
N VAL A 40 11.48 1.62 -20.04
CA VAL A 40 11.10 0.96 -18.79
C VAL A 40 9.81 0.18 -19.02
N SER A 41 9.76 -1.06 -18.51
CA SER A 41 8.63 -1.96 -18.72
C SER A 41 8.15 -2.58 -17.42
N PHE A 42 6.85 -2.83 -17.38
CA PHE A 42 6.14 -3.32 -16.20
C PHE A 42 5.12 -4.38 -16.59
N SER A 43 4.85 -5.28 -15.67
CA SER A 43 3.67 -6.16 -15.71
C SER A 43 2.89 -6.00 -14.43
N LEU A 44 1.59 -5.82 -14.54
CA LEU A 44 0.68 -5.66 -13.41
C LEU A 44 -0.29 -6.84 -13.36
N ALA A 45 -0.48 -7.39 -12.16
CA ALA A 45 -1.54 -8.33 -11.86
C ALA A 45 -2.53 -7.66 -10.91
N PHE A 46 -3.77 -7.49 -11.36
CA PHE A 46 -4.82 -6.82 -10.59
C PHE A 46 -5.71 -7.80 -9.85
N ALA A 47 -6.06 -7.43 -8.62
CA ALA A 47 -7.15 -8.03 -7.88
C ALA A 47 -8.04 -6.93 -7.28
N TRP A 48 -9.32 -7.22 -7.07
CA TRP A 48 -10.25 -6.27 -6.47
C TRP A 48 -11.31 -6.95 -5.60
N SER A 49 -11.93 -6.14 -4.75
CA SER A 49 -13.04 -6.50 -3.90
C SER A 49 -14.25 -5.62 -4.23
N GLU A 50 -15.43 -6.19 -4.33
CA GLU A 50 -16.67 -5.44 -4.47
C GLU A 50 -16.99 -4.59 -3.24
N ALA A 51 -16.48 -5.01 -2.07
CA ALA A 51 -16.61 -4.25 -0.83
C ALA A 51 -15.69 -3.01 -0.78
N MET A 52 -14.70 -2.92 -1.69
CA MET A 52 -13.72 -1.82 -1.78
C MET A 52 -13.65 -1.29 -3.23
N PRO A 53 -14.76 -0.75 -3.78
CA PRO A 53 -14.86 -0.41 -5.20
C PRO A 53 -13.88 0.69 -5.62
N ASP A 54 -13.50 1.57 -4.70
CA ASP A 54 -12.63 2.71 -4.97
C ASP A 54 -11.13 2.41 -4.71
N ILE A 55 -10.79 1.16 -4.34
CA ILE A 55 -9.42 0.75 -4.07
C ILE A 55 -8.96 -0.30 -5.08
N GLY A 56 -7.92 0.03 -5.84
CA GLY A 56 -7.25 -0.91 -6.74
C GLY A 56 -6.06 -1.60 -6.04
N PHE A 57 -6.01 -2.91 -6.12
CA PHE A 57 -4.88 -3.71 -5.63
C PHE A 57 -4.15 -4.33 -6.81
N PHE A 58 -2.83 -4.23 -6.83
CA PHE A 58 -2.05 -4.88 -7.87
C PHE A 58 -0.63 -5.23 -7.42
N ALA A 59 -0.13 -6.33 -7.95
CA ALA A 59 1.29 -6.65 -7.95
C ALA A 59 1.95 -5.98 -9.15
N CYS A 60 3.13 -5.39 -8.94
CA CYS A 60 3.88 -4.69 -9.97
C CYS A 60 5.26 -5.32 -10.15
N GLN A 61 5.44 -6.03 -11.24
CA GLN A 61 6.74 -6.47 -11.71
C GLN A 61 7.40 -5.36 -12.51
N ASN A 62 8.39 -4.71 -11.91
CA ASN A 62 9.22 -3.71 -12.58
C ASN A 62 10.44 -4.37 -13.19
N ARG A 63 10.52 -4.45 -14.53
CA ARG A 63 11.66 -5.05 -15.25
C ARG A 63 12.83 -4.09 -15.46
N ALA A 64 12.72 -2.87 -14.97
CA ALA A 64 13.72 -1.81 -15.14
C ALA A 64 14.16 -1.22 -13.79
N GLN A 65 14.25 -2.07 -12.75
CA GLN A 65 14.52 -1.67 -11.36
C GLN A 65 15.79 -0.82 -11.24
N GLN A 66 16.83 -1.08 -12.04
CA GLN A 66 18.09 -0.35 -12.05
C GLN A 66 17.94 1.16 -12.32
N TYR A 67 16.83 1.58 -12.89
CA TYR A 67 16.55 3.00 -13.16
C TYR A 67 15.74 3.68 -12.04
N PHE A 68 15.16 2.91 -11.12
CA PHE A 68 14.30 3.41 -10.03
C PHE A 68 14.93 3.22 -8.66
N TRP A 69 15.56 2.07 -8.41
CA TRP A 69 16.13 1.71 -7.10
C TRP A 69 17.54 2.26 -6.93
N LYS A 70 17.70 3.58 -7.11
CA LYS A 70 18.97 4.25 -6.93
C LYS A 70 19.09 4.82 -5.51
N PRO A 71 20.25 4.66 -4.81
CA PRO A 71 20.42 5.17 -3.45
C PRO A 71 20.05 6.65 -3.30
N ASP A 72 20.35 7.47 -4.32
CA ASP A 72 20.05 8.90 -4.28
C ASP A 72 18.54 9.21 -4.34
N TYR A 73 17.73 8.31 -4.92
CA TYR A 73 16.28 8.46 -4.97
C TYR A 73 15.60 7.93 -3.70
N GLN A 74 16.34 7.24 -2.83
CA GLN A 74 15.86 6.67 -1.59
C GLN A 74 16.29 7.47 -0.36
N ARG A 75 16.93 8.61 -0.59
CA ARG A 75 17.27 9.57 0.47
C ARG A 75 16.23 10.68 0.49
N HIS A 76 15.59 10.86 1.64
CA HIS A 76 14.54 11.83 1.82
C HIS A 76 14.92 12.82 2.93
N ASP A 77 14.85 14.12 2.64
CA ASP A 77 15.21 15.19 3.58
C ASP A 77 14.35 15.17 4.84
N ASN A 78 13.14 14.62 4.74
CA ASN A 78 12.25 14.40 5.88
C ASN A 78 12.63 13.19 6.74
N GLY A 79 13.72 12.49 6.43
CA GLY A 79 14.21 11.34 7.20
C GLY A 79 13.43 10.04 7.01
N ALA A 80 12.44 9.99 6.13
CA ALA A 80 11.73 8.75 5.81
C ALA A 80 12.70 7.70 5.22
N ALA A 81 12.67 6.49 5.78
CA ALA A 81 13.52 5.37 5.35
C ALA A 81 12.75 4.30 4.57
N GLY A 82 11.43 4.27 4.70
CA GLY A 82 10.57 3.31 4.00
C GLY A 82 9.14 3.32 4.53
N ILE A 83 8.27 2.58 3.86
CA ILE A 83 6.89 2.36 4.29
C ILE A 83 6.87 1.13 5.19
N ALA A 84 6.53 1.29 6.47
CA ALA A 84 6.37 0.19 7.41
C ALA A 84 4.97 -0.42 7.34
N ALA A 85 3.93 0.41 7.17
CA ALA A 85 2.56 -0.05 7.00
C ALA A 85 1.71 0.93 6.19
N VAL A 86 0.58 0.41 5.68
CA VAL A 86 -0.51 1.19 5.09
C VAL A 86 -1.74 1.07 5.98
N TYR A 87 -2.45 2.16 6.19
CA TYR A 87 -3.71 2.19 6.94
C TYR A 87 -4.90 2.13 5.98
N LEU A 88 -5.76 1.16 6.21
CA LEU A 88 -7.04 1.00 5.55
C LEU A 88 -8.15 1.19 6.59
N ALA A 89 -8.93 2.25 6.49
CA ALA A 89 -10.15 2.40 7.26
C ALA A 89 -11.24 1.52 6.66
N SER A 90 -11.97 0.79 7.48
CA SER A 90 -13.07 -0.06 7.04
C SER A 90 -14.20 -0.10 8.06
N PRO A 91 -15.48 0.03 7.65
CA PRO A 91 -16.60 -0.24 8.53
C PRO A 91 -16.73 -1.73 8.91
N GLU A 92 -16.06 -2.64 8.17
CA GLU A 92 -16.02 -4.09 8.44
C GLU A 92 -14.57 -4.60 8.44
N PRO A 93 -13.74 -4.25 9.46
CA PRO A 93 -12.29 -4.50 9.43
C PRO A 93 -11.92 -5.98 9.31
N GLU A 94 -12.69 -6.89 9.92
CA GLU A 94 -12.42 -8.33 9.87
C GLU A 94 -12.58 -8.89 8.44
N ARG A 95 -13.67 -8.54 7.76
CA ARG A 95 -13.92 -8.93 6.37
C ARG A 95 -12.80 -8.46 5.45
N ASP A 96 -12.42 -7.19 5.58
CA ASP A 96 -11.44 -6.58 4.68
C ASP A 96 -10.01 -7.00 5.00
N ALA A 97 -9.69 -7.28 6.28
CA ALA A 97 -8.44 -7.92 6.66
C ALA A 97 -8.32 -9.34 6.07
N ALA A 98 -9.40 -10.10 6.05
CA ALA A 98 -9.42 -11.43 5.42
C ALA A 98 -9.19 -11.35 3.90
N PHE A 99 -9.71 -10.32 3.22
CA PHE A 99 -9.41 -10.08 1.80
C PHE A 99 -7.93 -9.74 1.60
N VAL A 100 -7.38 -8.82 2.39
CA VAL A 100 -5.96 -8.40 2.32
C VAL A 100 -5.04 -9.60 2.63
N SER A 101 -5.41 -10.45 3.58
CA SER A 101 -4.68 -11.69 3.88
C SER A 101 -4.62 -12.63 2.67
N ARG A 102 -5.72 -12.84 1.97
CA ARG A 102 -5.73 -13.65 0.74
C ARG A 102 -4.89 -13.03 -0.38
N LEU A 103 -4.82 -11.71 -0.43
CA LEU A 103 -4.03 -10.97 -1.43
C LEU A 103 -2.51 -11.14 -1.22
N PHE A 104 -2.06 -11.13 0.04
CA PHE A 104 -0.64 -11.18 0.38
C PHE A 104 -0.16 -12.53 0.92
N GLY A 105 -1.08 -13.44 1.22
CA GLY A 105 -0.76 -14.71 1.90
C GLY A 105 -0.29 -14.52 3.35
N GLY A 106 -0.55 -13.35 3.94
CA GLY A 106 -0.03 -12.97 5.25
C GLY A 106 -0.98 -13.29 6.40
N GLU A 107 -0.41 -13.47 7.60
CA GLU A 107 -1.16 -13.70 8.83
C GLU A 107 -1.96 -12.47 9.23
N VAL A 108 -3.18 -12.70 9.74
CA VAL A 108 -4.04 -11.69 10.35
C VAL A 108 -3.90 -11.79 11.87
N THR A 109 -3.56 -10.69 12.51
CA THR A 109 -3.50 -10.60 13.97
C THR A 109 -4.36 -9.43 14.47
N PRO A 110 -4.95 -9.51 15.67
CA PRO A 110 -5.64 -8.38 16.27
C PRO A 110 -4.72 -7.18 16.44
N ALA A 111 -5.28 -5.98 16.27
CA ALA A 111 -4.64 -4.70 16.53
C ALA A 111 -5.66 -3.76 17.17
N ASP A 112 -5.18 -2.68 17.79
CA ASP A 112 -6.07 -1.70 18.42
C ASP A 112 -7.03 -1.11 17.39
N GLY A 113 -8.32 -1.36 17.61
CA GLY A 113 -9.39 -0.90 16.73
C GLY A 113 -9.53 -1.66 15.40
N GLY A 114 -8.92 -2.83 15.25
CA GLY A 114 -9.03 -3.64 14.04
C GLY A 114 -8.04 -4.78 13.94
N PHE A 115 -7.38 -4.91 12.77
CA PHE A 115 -6.50 -6.03 12.45
C PHE A 115 -5.23 -5.54 11.75
N ARG A 116 -4.15 -6.29 12.00
CA ARG A 116 -2.90 -6.19 11.26
C ARG A 116 -2.76 -7.39 10.33
N VAL A 117 -2.51 -7.14 9.06
CA VAL A 117 -2.20 -8.17 8.06
C VAL A 117 -0.72 -8.06 7.70
N ALA A 118 0.02 -9.14 7.87
CA ALA A 118 1.43 -9.19 7.50
C ALA A 118 1.60 -9.19 5.97
N CYS A 119 2.58 -8.42 5.46
CA CYS A 119 2.91 -8.31 4.04
C CYS A 119 4.42 -8.33 3.87
N GLY A 120 5.06 -9.48 4.04
CA GLY A 120 6.52 -9.58 4.16
C GLY A 120 7.05 -8.75 5.34
N PRO A 121 8.00 -7.82 5.12
CA PRO A 121 8.51 -6.94 6.18
C PRO A 121 7.54 -5.77 6.51
N HIS A 122 6.45 -5.63 5.79
CA HIS A 122 5.47 -4.56 5.92
C HIS A 122 4.15 -5.07 6.49
N ALA A 123 3.17 -4.18 6.66
CA ALA A 123 1.82 -4.54 7.08
C ALA A 123 0.75 -3.69 6.40
N VAL A 124 -0.48 -4.21 6.38
CA VAL A 124 -1.69 -3.40 6.25
C VAL A 124 -2.41 -3.40 7.59
N LEU A 125 -2.73 -2.23 8.10
CA LEU A 125 -3.52 -2.03 9.31
C LEU A 125 -4.95 -1.70 8.88
N VAL A 126 -5.86 -2.66 9.06
CA VAL A 126 -7.27 -2.50 8.70
C VAL A 126 -8.02 -2.12 9.97
N LEU A 127 -8.42 -0.85 10.07
CA LEU A 127 -8.95 -0.26 11.29
C LEU A 127 -10.41 0.18 11.10
N ALA A 128 -11.19 0.12 12.17
CA ALA A 128 -12.50 0.76 12.21
C ALA A 128 -12.37 2.30 12.09
N PRO A 129 -13.39 3.00 11.54
CA PRO A 129 -13.37 4.46 11.41
C PRO A 129 -13.10 5.20 12.73
N ASP A 130 -13.67 4.73 13.83
CA ASP A 130 -13.44 5.32 15.16
C ASP A 130 -11.98 5.20 15.62
N ALA A 131 -11.31 4.12 15.29
CA ALA A 131 -9.88 3.96 15.58
C ALA A 131 -9.03 4.90 14.73
N VAL A 132 -9.41 5.13 13.48
CA VAL A 132 -8.78 6.14 12.62
C VAL A 132 -9.03 7.54 13.16
N ALA A 133 -10.25 7.84 13.64
CA ALA A 133 -10.58 9.11 14.27
C ALA A 133 -9.75 9.37 15.55
N ALA A 134 -9.43 8.34 16.30
CA ALA A 134 -8.57 8.44 17.48
C ALA A 134 -7.11 8.77 17.11
N LEU A 135 -6.63 8.30 15.96
CA LEU A 135 -5.29 8.64 15.44
C LEU A 135 -5.25 10.05 14.83
N ASP A 136 -6.22 10.34 13.98
CA ASP A 136 -6.35 11.63 13.30
C ASP A 136 -7.82 12.03 13.15
N PRO A 137 -8.34 12.88 14.04
CA PRO A 137 -9.74 13.35 13.95
C PRO A 137 -10.06 14.14 12.68
N SER A 138 -9.04 14.62 11.96
CA SER A 138 -9.19 15.35 10.68
C SER A 138 -9.24 14.44 9.46
N SER A 139 -9.04 13.14 9.64
CA SER A 139 -9.02 12.18 8.53
C SER A 139 -10.39 12.06 7.87
N PRO A 140 -10.48 12.18 6.53
CA PRO A 140 -11.71 11.85 5.80
C PRO A 140 -12.19 10.42 6.05
N ALA A 141 -11.27 9.52 6.36
CA ALA A 141 -11.54 8.12 6.65
C ALA A 141 -12.20 7.88 8.01
N ALA A 142 -12.17 8.86 8.93
CA ALA A 142 -12.79 8.78 10.24
C ALA A 142 -14.32 8.72 10.21
N SER A 143 -14.95 9.13 9.09
CA SER A 143 -16.41 9.14 8.91
C SER A 143 -16.86 8.40 7.65
N THR A 144 -15.97 7.59 7.05
CA THR A 144 -16.32 6.89 5.81
C THR A 144 -17.30 5.74 6.05
N GLY A 145 -18.27 5.59 5.16
CA GLY A 145 -19.16 4.41 5.10
C GLY A 145 -18.63 3.30 4.20
N THR A 146 -17.52 3.52 3.49
CA THR A 146 -16.86 2.56 2.61
C THR A 146 -15.36 2.49 2.94
N PRO A 147 -14.69 1.37 2.66
CA PRO A 147 -13.25 1.28 2.89
C PRO A 147 -12.46 2.34 2.15
N LEU A 148 -11.48 2.95 2.82
CA LEU A 148 -10.65 4.04 2.30
C LEU A 148 -9.22 3.91 2.79
N LEU A 149 -8.23 4.18 1.92
CA LEU A 149 -6.84 4.32 2.34
C LEU A 149 -6.69 5.59 3.19
N ALA A 150 -6.34 5.40 4.47
CA ALA A 150 -6.41 6.47 5.48
C ALA A 150 -5.05 7.11 5.78
N GLY A 151 -3.96 6.37 5.60
CA GLY A 151 -2.64 6.88 5.94
C GLY A 151 -1.50 5.90 5.68
N LEU A 152 -0.31 6.35 6.03
CA LEU A 152 0.93 5.59 5.94
C LEU A 152 1.65 5.58 7.29
N ARG A 153 2.29 4.46 7.61
CA ARG A 153 3.30 4.37 8.66
C ARG A 153 4.66 4.35 8.00
N LEU A 154 5.46 5.38 8.24
CA LEU A 154 6.79 5.52 7.68
C LEU A 154 7.86 5.22 8.73
N ALA A 155 8.81 4.35 8.36
CA ALA A 155 10.02 4.17 9.15
C ALA A 155 10.91 5.42 9.06
N THR A 156 11.47 5.83 10.18
CA THR A 156 12.37 6.99 10.26
C THR A 156 13.45 6.74 11.32
N ARG A 157 14.56 7.46 11.20
CA ARG A 157 15.61 7.45 12.24
C ARG A 157 15.28 8.35 13.44
N GLU A 158 14.38 9.31 13.24
CA GLU A 158 13.98 10.28 14.27
C GLU A 158 12.46 10.25 14.42
N LEU A 159 12.00 9.94 15.64
CA LEU A 159 10.57 9.97 15.93
C LEU A 159 10.02 11.40 15.75
N ARG A 160 8.86 11.48 15.14
CA ARG A 160 8.13 12.73 14.88
C ARG A 160 6.69 12.58 15.32
N PRO A 161 6.03 13.69 15.65
CA PRO A 161 4.57 13.69 15.81
C PRO A 161 3.88 13.21 14.54
N LEU A 162 2.70 12.62 14.70
CA LEU A 162 1.85 12.27 13.56
C LEU A 162 1.59 13.53 12.71
N THR A 163 1.76 13.39 11.39
CA THR A 163 1.37 14.42 10.44
C THR A 163 -0.10 14.20 10.08
N PRO A 164 -1.01 15.12 10.43
CA PRO A 164 -2.43 14.93 10.20
C PRO A 164 -2.78 14.96 8.70
N SER A 165 -3.86 14.29 8.33
CA SER A 165 -4.36 14.21 6.95
C SER A 165 -4.62 15.58 6.32
N ALA A 166 -5.05 16.56 7.11
CA ALA A 166 -5.23 17.94 6.65
C ALA A 166 -3.93 18.58 6.13
N ALA A 167 -2.76 18.13 6.60
CA ALA A 167 -1.44 18.60 6.16
C ALA A 167 -0.77 17.67 5.15
N ALA A 168 -1.38 16.52 4.83
CA ALA A 168 -0.80 15.47 4.00
C ALA A 168 -1.78 14.95 2.94
N CYS A 169 -2.48 15.86 2.26
CA CYS A 169 -3.35 15.56 1.11
C CYS A 169 -4.46 14.54 1.40
N GLY A 170 -4.98 14.53 2.63
CA GLY A 170 -6.09 13.65 3.03
C GLY A 170 -5.66 12.30 3.64
N ALA A 171 -4.38 11.97 3.68
CA ALA A 171 -3.86 10.76 4.29
C ALA A 171 -2.89 11.13 5.43
N PHE A 172 -3.10 10.66 6.65
CA PHE A 172 -2.17 10.95 7.72
C PHE A 172 -0.86 10.16 7.61
N ILE A 173 0.20 10.66 8.25
CA ILE A 173 1.50 9.98 8.30
C ILE A 173 1.90 9.76 9.75
N GLU A 174 2.03 8.49 10.14
CA GLU A 174 2.63 8.09 11.40
C GLU A 174 4.11 7.79 11.20
N TRP A 175 4.97 8.27 12.11
CA TRP A 175 6.40 8.10 12.06
C TRP A 175 6.85 7.10 13.13
N VAL A 176 7.61 6.07 12.73
CA VAL A 176 8.11 5.02 13.65
C VAL A 176 9.61 4.81 13.45
N ALA A 177 10.30 4.47 14.55
CA ALA A 177 11.74 4.16 14.55
C ALA A 177 12.01 2.71 14.12
#